data_a494f10559fcf3b7e4695c4bf4f241f5
#
_entry.id   a494f10559fcf3b7e4695c4bf4f241f5
#
_cell.length_a   1.000
_cell.length_b   1.000
_cell.length_c   1.000
_cell.angle_alpha   90.00
_cell.angle_beta   90.00
_cell.angle_gamma   90.00
#
_symmetry.space_group_name_H-M   'P 1'
#
loop_
_entity.id
_entity.type
_entity.pdbx_description
1 polymer ?
#
loop_
_entity_poly.entity_id
_entity_poly.type
_entity_poly.pdbx_seq_one_letter_code
_entity_poly.pdbx_strand_id
1 'polypeptide(L)'
;PIALFTFNLTMALAFFSRTQRELAPLGRMARALRLYGRIFRALERAPLRSAAFHAILSPLFAPVRATVGLSRLTILADCAAMRRNFFFFLLANGILLWDFHCMAYFSHWRKGYGAAAADWLKVWAETEVLLSLARVGHTREVHVFPRFAEEGAPQLVAEDATLLLLTEETATPNDAQLTAGTLVITGSNMSGKTTYMRCLGANAVLAYAGAPVCARSFTLTPMAVYTSIQISDDLAGGISTFYAELLRIKKMMVYSKRGKPMLILIDEIFRGTNSADRIVGAREAIRRLTLPHAITVVTTHDFELCDLGREGIPVTNAHFEEHYEGDKILFDFKMRAGRCHTTNAQYLLRMAGIMGE
;
A
#
# COMPACT_ATOMS: atom_id res chain seq x y z
N PRO A 1 5.20 -16.50 -62.68
CA PRO A 1 5.64 -15.70 -61.52
C PRO A 1 4.66 -14.56 -61.23
N ILE A 2 4.30 -13.72 -62.22
CA ILE A 2 3.43 -12.54 -62.01
C ILE A 2 2.02 -12.93 -61.54
N ALA A 3 1.39 -13.91 -62.18
CA ALA A 3 0.05 -14.38 -61.79
C ALA A 3 -0.01 -14.91 -60.37
N LEU A 4 1.03 -15.59 -59.89
CA LEU A 4 1.10 -16.07 -58.51
C LEU A 4 1.28 -14.89 -57.54
N PHE A 5 2.10 -13.92 -57.85
CA PHE A 5 2.30 -12.71 -57.07
C PHE A 5 0.97 -11.91 -56.92
N THR A 6 0.27 -11.68 -58.04
CA THR A 6 -1.02 -10.96 -58.02
C THR A 6 -2.08 -11.74 -57.24
N PHE A 7 -2.16 -13.03 -57.39
CA PHE A 7 -3.07 -13.90 -56.60
C PHE A 7 -2.78 -13.80 -55.09
N ASN A 8 -1.52 -13.98 -54.70
CA ASN A 8 -1.12 -13.90 -53.29
C ASN A 8 -1.44 -12.52 -52.68
N LEU A 9 -1.14 -11.45 -53.42
CA LEU A 9 -1.41 -10.10 -52.95
C LEU A 9 -2.93 -9.83 -52.82
N THR A 10 -3.73 -10.30 -53.78
CA THR A 10 -5.19 -10.21 -53.72
C THR A 10 -5.75 -10.92 -52.48
N MET A 11 -5.23 -12.14 -52.20
CA MET A 11 -5.59 -12.88 -51.01
C MET A 11 -5.20 -12.14 -49.73
N ALA A 12 -3.99 -11.60 -49.66
CA ALA A 12 -3.53 -10.83 -48.48
C ALA A 12 -4.41 -9.58 -48.25
N LEU A 13 -4.80 -8.88 -49.32
CA LEU A 13 -5.68 -7.72 -49.26
C LEU A 13 -7.12 -8.12 -48.87
N ALA A 14 -7.68 -9.20 -49.39
CA ALA A 14 -9.00 -9.71 -49.04
C ALA A 14 -9.11 -10.04 -47.55
N PHE A 15 -8.05 -10.58 -46.96
CA PHE A 15 -8.01 -10.95 -45.55
C PHE A 15 -7.33 -9.90 -44.66
N PHE A 16 -6.98 -8.73 -45.20
CA PHE A 16 -6.22 -7.69 -44.48
C PHE A 16 -6.85 -7.29 -43.14
N SER A 17 -8.15 -7.05 -43.09
CA SER A 17 -8.85 -6.65 -41.84
C SER A 17 -8.73 -7.70 -40.76
N ARG A 18 -8.78 -8.98 -41.12
CA ARG A 18 -8.65 -10.10 -40.17
C ARG A 18 -7.23 -10.25 -39.66
N THR A 19 -6.25 -10.25 -40.54
CA THR A 19 -4.83 -10.34 -40.19
C THR A 19 -4.39 -9.13 -39.36
N GLN A 20 -4.88 -7.92 -39.72
CA GLN A 20 -4.63 -6.70 -38.99
C GLN A 20 -5.13 -6.77 -37.54
N ARG A 21 -6.33 -7.30 -37.33
CA ARG A 21 -6.92 -7.42 -35.98
C ARG A 21 -6.08 -8.31 -35.07
N GLU A 22 -5.55 -9.41 -35.58
CA GLU A 22 -4.80 -10.38 -34.79
C GLU A 22 -3.31 -10.01 -34.66
N LEU A 23 -2.66 -9.57 -35.75
CA LEU A 23 -1.20 -9.37 -35.76
C LEU A 23 -0.74 -7.98 -35.32
N ALA A 24 -1.57 -6.92 -35.50
CA ALA A 24 -1.16 -5.58 -35.11
C ALA A 24 -0.95 -5.41 -33.58
N PRO A 25 -1.79 -5.99 -32.71
CA PRO A 25 -1.52 -5.98 -31.27
C PRO A 25 -0.19 -6.65 -30.92
N LEU A 26 0.10 -7.81 -31.51
CA LEU A 26 1.35 -8.53 -31.28
C LEU A 26 2.57 -7.67 -31.62
N GLY A 27 2.60 -7.05 -32.81
CA GLY A 27 3.71 -6.19 -33.23
C GLY A 27 3.92 -4.98 -32.29
N ARG A 28 2.86 -4.47 -31.65
CA ARG A 28 2.97 -3.42 -30.62
C ARG A 28 3.56 -3.93 -29.31
N MET A 29 3.31 -5.19 -28.96
CA MET A 29 3.75 -5.81 -27.71
C MET A 29 5.20 -6.33 -27.74
N ALA A 30 5.89 -6.31 -28.88
CA ALA A 30 7.24 -6.89 -29.04
C ALA A 30 8.24 -6.40 -27.97
N ARG A 31 8.18 -5.10 -27.61
CA ARG A 31 9.06 -4.54 -26.56
C ARG A 31 8.72 -5.11 -25.18
N ALA A 32 7.44 -5.19 -24.83
CA ALA A 32 6.98 -5.74 -23.55
C ALA A 32 7.33 -7.23 -23.44
N LEU A 33 7.12 -8.02 -24.50
CA LEU A 33 7.47 -9.44 -24.52
C LEU A 33 8.98 -9.68 -24.29
N ARG A 34 9.85 -8.83 -24.85
CA ARG A 34 11.29 -8.89 -24.57
C ARG A 34 11.62 -8.58 -23.10
N LEU A 35 10.91 -7.63 -22.49
CA LEU A 35 11.07 -7.31 -21.06
C LEU A 35 10.65 -8.49 -20.18
N TYR A 36 9.46 -9.04 -20.39
CA TYR A 36 8.98 -10.23 -19.66
C TYR A 36 9.90 -11.43 -19.86
N GLY A 37 10.41 -11.64 -21.07
CA GLY A 37 11.38 -12.70 -21.34
C GLY A 37 12.68 -12.58 -20.53
N ARG A 38 13.14 -11.34 -20.24
CA ARG A 38 14.30 -11.10 -19.35
C ARG A 38 13.96 -11.38 -17.90
N ILE A 39 12.79 -10.93 -17.44
CA ILE A 39 12.29 -11.13 -16.07
C ILE A 39 12.15 -12.63 -15.79
N PHE A 40 11.44 -13.37 -16.64
CA PHE A 40 11.24 -14.82 -16.43
C PHE A 40 12.56 -15.60 -16.49
N ARG A 41 13.50 -15.17 -17.34
CA ARG A 41 14.84 -15.78 -17.36
C ARG A 41 15.59 -15.55 -16.04
N ALA A 42 15.45 -14.37 -15.42
CA ALA A 42 16.02 -14.10 -14.12
C ALA A 42 15.38 -14.97 -13.03
N LEU A 43 14.04 -15.10 -13.04
CA LEU A 43 13.32 -15.95 -12.10
C LEU A 43 13.66 -17.44 -12.26
N GLU A 44 13.73 -17.95 -13.50
CA GLU A 44 14.11 -19.35 -13.78
C GLU A 44 15.56 -19.68 -13.34
N ARG A 45 16.44 -18.67 -13.22
CA ARG A 45 17.83 -18.82 -12.78
C ARG A 45 18.08 -18.48 -11.33
N ALA A 46 17.09 -17.92 -10.64
CA ALA A 46 17.24 -17.51 -9.25
C ALA A 46 17.56 -18.71 -8.35
N PRO A 47 18.54 -18.60 -7.43
CA PRO A 47 18.85 -19.65 -6.47
C PRO A 47 17.77 -19.70 -5.40
N LEU A 48 16.73 -20.49 -5.62
CA LEU A 48 15.58 -20.59 -4.73
C LEU A 48 15.91 -21.47 -3.53
N ARG A 49 15.78 -20.92 -2.32
CA ARG A 49 15.95 -21.67 -1.07
C ARG A 49 14.64 -22.05 -0.41
N SER A 50 13.54 -21.37 -0.74
CA SER A 50 12.22 -21.59 -0.13
C SER A 50 11.37 -22.54 -0.96
N ALA A 51 10.87 -23.61 -0.36
CA ALA A 51 9.93 -24.52 -1.02
C ALA A 51 8.62 -23.84 -1.42
N ALA A 52 8.12 -22.90 -0.61
CA ALA A 52 6.93 -22.13 -0.92
C ALA A 52 7.12 -21.26 -2.17
N PHE A 53 8.26 -20.57 -2.30
CA PHE A 53 8.56 -19.76 -3.48
C PHE A 53 8.79 -20.62 -4.72
N HIS A 54 9.37 -21.82 -4.56
CA HIS A 54 9.46 -22.82 -5.63
C HIS A 54 8.08 -23.24 -6.16
N ALA A 55 7.10 -23.44 -5.26
CA ALA A 55 5.74 -23.77 -5.65
C ALA A 55 5.08 -22.64 -6.47
N ILE A 56 5.28 -21.38 -6.08
CA ILE A 56 4.78 -20.21 -6.82
C ILE A 56 5.37 -20.16 -8.23
N LEU A 57 6.67 -20.42 -8.38
CA LEU A 57 7.36 -20.34 -9.67
C LEU A 57 7.18 -21.61 -10.54
N SER A 58 6.64 -22.69 -10.01
CA SER A 58 6.51 -23.96 -10.74
C SER A 58 5.83 -23.85 -12.12
N PRO A 59 4.81 -22.99 -12.36
CA PRO A 59 4.20 -22.86 -13.69
C PRO A 59 5.13 -22.27 -14.76
N LEU A 60 6.26 -21.65 -14.35
CA LEU A 60 7.26 -21.16 -15.31
C LEU A 60 8.05 -22.30 -15.96
N PHE A 61 8.08 -23.48 -15.34
CA PHE A 61 8.88 -24.63 -15.77
C PHE A 61 8.06 -25.71 -16.47
N ALA A 62 6.78 -25.87 -16.11
CA ALA A 62 5.92 -26.94 -16.62
C ALA A 62 4.52 -26.43 -16.95
N PRO A 63 3.80 -27.00 -17.94
CA PRO A 63 4.25 -28.08 -18.84
C PRO A 63 5.28 -27.63 -19.86
N VAL A 64 5.45 -26.33 -20.07
CA VAL A 64 6.42 -25.73 -21.01
C VAL A 64 7.09 -24.52 -20.36
N ARG A 65 8.41 -24.42 -20.55
CA ARG A 65 9.17 -23.27 -20.00
C ARG A 65 8.67 -21.96 -20.56
N ALA A 66 8.38 -21.02 -19.65
CA ALA A 66 7.88 -19.68 -19.98
C ALA A 66 8.83 -18.91 -20.91
N THR A 67 10.15 -18.99 -20.67
CA THR A 67 11.17 -18.35 -21.53
C THR A 67 11.17 -18.88 -22.96
N VAL A 68 10.87 -20.18 -23.17
CA VAL A 68 10.75 -20.76 -24.52
C VAL A 68 9.50 -20.25 -25.22
N GLY A 69 8.35 -20.29 -24.54
CA GLY A 69 7.09 -19.81 -25.08
C GLY A 69 7.15 -18.31 -25.44
N LEU A 70 7.70 -17.49 -24.54
CA LEU A 70 7.87 -16.05 -24.77
C LEU A 70 8.87 -15.73 -25.87
N SER A 71 10.00 -16.44 -26.00
CA SER A 71 10.95 -16.20 -27.08
C SER A 71 10.31 -16.45 -28.45
N ARG A 72 9.53 -17.54 -28.59
CA ARG A 72 8.79 -17.84 -29.81
C ARG A 72 7.75 -16.76 -30.13
N LEU A 73 7.02 -16.28 -29.12
CA LEU A 73 6.05 -15.19 -29.30
C LEU A 73 6.73 -13.87 -29.64
N THR A 74 7.90 -13.60 -29.08
CA THR A 74 8.69 -12.39 -29.38
C THR A 74 9.16 -12.38 -30.84
N ILE A 75 9.67 -13.51 -31.34
CA ILE A 75 10.06 -13.64 -32.75
C ILE A 75 8.85 -13.38 -33.66
N LEU A 76 7.71 -13.98 -33.33
CA LEU A 76 6.46 -13.75 -34.08
C LEU A 76 6.03 -12.28 -34.02
N ALA A 77 6.14 -11.64 -32.85
CA ALA A 77 5.81 -10.22 -32.70
C ALA A 77 6.73 -9.32 -33.53
N ASP A 78 8.01 -9.64 -33.61
CA ASP A 78 8.96 -8.93 -34.47
C ASP A 78 8.63 -9.15 -35.97
N CYS A 79 8.31 -10.37 -36.37
CA CYS A 79 7.81 -10.69 -37.72
C CYS A 79 6.51 -9.93 -38.06
N ALA A 80 5.59 -9.89 -37.14
CA ALA A 80 4.34 -9.12 -37.31
C ALA A 80 4.58 -7.60 -37.33
N ALA A 81 5.62 -7.09 -36.68
CA ALA A 81 5.96 -5.67 -36.71
C ALA A 81 6.55 -5.25 -38.07
N MET A 82 7.24 -6.14 -38.78
CA MET A 82 7.85 -5.84 -40.10
C MET A 82 6.79 -5.45 -41.13
N ARG A 83 5.58 -5.97 -41.06
CA ARG A 83 4.46 -5.62 -41.96
C ARG A 83 4.04 -4.15 -41.90
N ARG A 84 4.50 -3.38 -40.88
CA ARG A 84 4.26 -1.93 -40.81
C ARG A 84 4.97 -1.14 -41.92
N ASN A 85 6.01 -1.71 -42.46
CA ASN A 85 6.67 -1.17 -43.68
C ASN A 85 5.86 -1.61 -44.89
N PHE A 86 5.36 -0.62 -45.65
CA PHE A 86 4.52 -0.87 -46.84
C PHE A 86 5.22 -1.73 -47.90
N PHE A 87 6.49 -1.46 -48.20
CA PHE A 87 7.25 -2.23 -49.19
C PHE A 87 7.48 -3.67 -48.73
N PHE A 88 7.78 -3.87 -47.47
CA PHE A 88 7.90 -5.23 -46.91
C PHE A 88 6.53 -5.96 -46.98
N PHE A 89 5.43 -5.31 -46.64
CA PHE A 89 4.09 -5.90 -46.70
C PHE A 89 3.76 -6.34 -48.14
N LEU A 90 4.03 -5.48 -49.15
CA LEU A 90 3.74 -5.78 -50.54
C LEU A 90 4.55 -6.99 -51.04
N LEU A 91 5.88 -6.96 -50.83
CA LEU A 91 6.80 -7.99 -51.34
C LEU A 91 6.61 -9.33 -50.59
N ALA A 92 6.58 -9.28 -49.25
CA ALA A 92 6.49 -10.50 -48.43
C ALA A 92 5.15 -11.21 -48.62
N ASN A 93 4.04 -10.49 -48.74
CA ASN A 93 2.75 -11.10 -49.01
C ASN A 93 2.59 -11.54 -50.45
N GLY A 94 3.07 -10.75 -51.41
CA GLY A 94 3.02 -11.13 -52.82
C GLY A 94 3.86 -12.38 -53.17
N ILE A 95 4.98 -12.58 -52.47
CA ILE A 95 5.85 -13.75 -52.73
C ILE A 95 5.47 -14.93 -51.82
N LEU A 96 5.25 -14.69 -50.51
CA LEU A 96 5.24 -15.74 -49.48
C LEU A 96 3.92 -15.83 -48.69
N LEU A 97 2.88 -14.99 -48.97
CA LEU A 97 1.70 -14.92 -48.12
C LEU A 97 2.06 -14.73 -46.62
N TRP A 98 3.00 -13.83 -46.32
CA TRP A 98 3.64 -13.63 -45.01
C TRP A 98 2.64 -13.56 -43.87
N ASP A 99 1.58 -12.79 -44.03
CA ASP A 99 0.54 -12.63 -42.97
C ASP A 99 -0.15 -13.95 -42.62
N PHE A 100 -0.38 -14.81 -43.60
CA PHE A 100 -1.00 -16.13 -43.36
C PHE A 100 -0.03 -17.06 -42.61
N HIS A 101 1.27 -17.01 -42.89
CA HIS A 101 2.26 -17.76 -42.12
C HIS A 101 2.34 -17.24 -40.68
N CYS A 102 2.36 -15.93 -40.46
CA CYS A 102 2.30 -15.35 -39.12
C CYS A 102 1.03 -15.77 -38.37
N MET A 103 -0.13 -15.75 -39.03
CA MET A 103 -1.40 -16.19 -38.42
C MET A 103 -1.40 -17.67 -38.06
N ALA A 104 -0.91 -18.52 -38.94
CA ALA A 104 -0.80 -19.96 -38.68
C ALA A 104 0.14 -20.23 -37.50
N TYR A 105 1.30 -19.58 -37.47
CA TYR A 105 2.25 -19.70 -36.38
C TYR A 105 1.66 -19.17 -35.06
N PHE A 106 0.94 -18.06 -35.09
CA PHE A 106 0.27 -17.54 -33.91
C PHE A 106 -0.83 -18.48 -33.39
N SER A 107 -1.62 -19.04 -34.30
CA SER A 107 -2.63 -20.03 -33.95
C SER A 107 -2.01 -21.28 -33.30
N HIS A 108 -0.90 -21.76 -33.86
CA HIS A 108 -0.15 -22.88 -33.27
C HIS A 108 0.41 -22.53 -31.89
N TRP A 109 1.03 -21.35 -31.75
CA TRP A 109 1.53 -20.86 -30.47
C TRP A 109 0.40 -20.77 -29.43
N ARG A 110 -0.74 -20.20 -29.79
CA ARG A 110 -1.90 -20.05 -28.90
C ARG A 110 -2.44 -21.39 -28.41
N LYS A 111 -2.47 -22.40 -29.27
CA LYS A 111 -2.88 -23.75 -28.89
C LYS A 111 -1.87 -24.42 -27.94
N GLY A 112 -0.59 -24.23 -28.16
CA GLY A 112 0.46 -24.88 -27.36
C GLY A 112 0.81 -24.14 -26.05
N TYR A 113 0.67 -22.80 -26.02
CA TYR A 113 1.16 -21.97 -24.90
C TYR A 113 0.10 -21.05 -24.30
N GLY A 114 -1.06 -20.89 -24.96
CA GLY A 114 -2.04 -19.86 -24.56
C GLY A 114 -2.56 -20.02 -23.13
N ALA A 115 -2.85 -21.24 -22.70
CA ALA A 115 -3.28 -21.54 -21.34
C ALA A 115 -2.13 -21.26 -20.34
N ALA A 116 -0.93 -21.76 -20.60
CA ALA A 116 0.24 -21.56 -19.76
C ALA A 116 0.64 -20.07 -19.66
N ALA A 117 0.42 -19.28 -20.71
CA ALA A 117 0.75 -17.85 -20.69
C ALA A 117 -0.07 -17.06 -19.64
N ALA A 118 -1.31 -17.44 -19.38
CA ALA A 118 -2.13 -16.85 -18.32
C ALA A 118 -1.53 -17.15 -16.94
N ASP A 119 -1.07 -18.38 -16.72
CA ASP A 119 -0.42 -18.79 -15.47
C ASP A 119 0.93 -18.07 -15.28
N TRP A 120 1.71 -17.84 -16.35
CA TRP A 120 2.96 -17.06 -16.25
C TRP A 120 2.72 -15.63 -15.78
N LEU A 121 1.66 -14.98 -16.26
CA LEU A 121 1.31 -13.63 -15.82
C LEU A 121 0.86 -13.62 -14.35
N LYS A 122 0.13 -14.65 -13.92
CA LYS A 122 -0.25 -14.81 -12.52
C LYS A 122 0.96 -14.99 -11.61
N VAL A 123 1.90 -15.87 -12.00
CA VAL A 123 3.17 -16.06 -11.28
C VAL A 123 3.94 -14.74 -11.16
N TRP A 124 3.97 -13.96 -12.25
CA TRP A 124 4.63 -12.64 -12.22
C TRP A 124 3.94 -11.71 -11.19
N ALA A 125 2.61 -11.60 -11.23
CA ALA A 125 1.87 -10.77 -10.29
C ALA A 125 2.11 -11.19 -8.82
N GLU A 126 2.08 -12.48 -8.52
CA GLU A 126 2.37 -13.00 -7.18
C GLU A 126 3.83 -12.71 -6.76
N THR A 127 4.77 -12.87 -7.68
CA THR A 127 6.19 -12.55 -7.43
C THR A 127 6.38 -11.06 -7.18
N GLU A 128 5.72 -10.18 -7.94
CA GLU A 128 5.80 -8.72 -7.77
C GLU A 128 5.27 -8.28 -6.41
N VAL A 129 4.17 -8.89 -5.93
CA VAL A 129 3.65 -8.65 -4.57
C VAL A 129 4.70 -9.03 -3.53
N LEU A 130 5.28 -10.24 -3.62
CA LEU A 130 6.29 -10.69 -2.66
C LEU A 130 7.54 -9.82 -2.68
N LEU A 131 8.02 -9.42 -3.85
CA LEU A 131 9.16 -8.51 -3.98
C LEU A 131 8.87 -7.12 -3.40
N SER A 132 7.65 -6.63 -3.58
CA SER A 132 7.22 -5.33 -3.03
C SER A 132 7.21 -5.35 -1.51
N LEU A 133 6.71 -6.43 -0.90
CA LEU A 133 6.71 -6.61 0.55
C LEU A 133 8.12 -6.83 1.10
N ALA A 134 8.93 -7.66 0.44
CA ALA A 134 10.32 -7.93 0.82
C ALA A 134 11.21 -6.67 0.76
N ARG A 135 10.84 -5.69 -0.05
CA ARG A 135 11.57 -4.43 -0.18
C ARG A 135 11.67 -3.67 1.15
N VAL A 136 10.68 -3.80 2.03
CA VAL A 136 10.72 -3.19 3.38
C VAL A 136 11.97 -3.66 4.13
N GLY A 137 12.21 -4.98 4.18
CA GLY A 137 13.40 -5.55 4.83
C GLY A 137 14.73 -5.29 4.12
N HIS A 138 14.68 -4.87 2.83
CA HIS A 138 15.89 -4.51 2.09
C HIS A 138 16.26 -3.02 2.24
N THR A 139 15.27 -2.16 2.46
CA THR A 139 15.47 -0.71 2.54
C THR A 139 15.59 -0.18 3.96
N ARG A 140 15.36 -1.00 4.98
CA ARG A 140 15.40 -0.63 6.40
C ARG A 140 16.41 -1.47 7.14
N GLU A 141 17.34 -0.82 7.85
CA GLU A 141 18.32 -1.51 8.71
C GLU A 141 17.60 -2.18 9.89
N VAL A 142 16.70 -1.43 10.54
CA VAL A 142 15.91 -1.95 11.65
C VAL A 142 14.55 -2.41 11.13
N HIS A 143 14.40 -3.73 11.00
CA HIS A 143 13.15 -4.38 10.60
C HIS A 143 13.05 -5.77 11.22
N VAL A 144 11.82 -6.25 11.39
CA VAL A 144 11.54 -7.59 11.92
C VAL A 144 10.28 -8.16 11.30
N PHE A 145 10.20 -9.49 11.17
CA PHE A 145 8.90 -10.12 10.91
C PHE A 145 8.07 -10.11 12.19
N PRO A 146 6.82 -9.59 12.13
CA PRO A 146 5.98 -9.47 13.31
C PRO A 146 5.58 -10.84 13.86
N ARG A 147 5.34 -10.88 15.17
CA ARG A 147 4.73 -12.02 15.84
C ARG A 147 3.25 -11.77 16.04
N PHE A 148 2.44 -12.76 15.75
CA PHE A 148 1.01 -12.68 16.08
C PHE A 148 0.78 -13.31 17.45
N ALA A 149 0.12 -12.54 18.33
CA ALA A 149 -0.32 -13.07 19.61
C ALA A 149 -1.44 -14.10 19.41
N GLU A 150 -1.49 -15.08 20.29
CA GLU A 150 -2.59 -16.05 20.34
C GLU A 150 -3.93 -15.34 20.55
N GLU A 151 -5.04 -16.03 20.27
CA GLU A 151 -6.39 -15.49 20.48
C GLU A 151 -6.58 -15.05 21.93
N GLY A 152 -7.02 -13.80 22.14
CA GLY A 152 -7.18 -13.19 23.45
C GLY A 152 -7.54 -11.71 23.37
N ALA A 153 -7.28 -10.98 24.45
CA ALA A 153 -7.45 -9.54 24.48
C ALA A 153 -6.53 -8.85 23.45
N PRO A 154 -7.01 -7.80 22.75
CA PRO A 154 -6.21 -7.11 21.76
C PRO A 154 -4.95 -6.49 22.40
N GLN A 155 -3.81 -6.71 21.75
CA GLN A 155 -2.54 -6.11 22.13
C GLN A 155 -1.72 -5.71 20.92
N LEU A 156 -0.93 -4.66 21.07
CA LEU A 156 0.11 -4.22 20.14
C LEU A 156 1.31 -3.77 20.97
N VAL A 157 2.41 -4.52 20.87
CA VAL A 157 3.65 -4.24 21.58
C VAL A 157 4.75 -4.08 20.53
N ALA A 158 5.45 -2.97 20.58
CA ALA A 158 6.56 -2.68 19.67
C ALA A 158 7.69 -1.97 20.39
N GLU A 159 8.91 -2.29 19.99
CA GLU A 159 10.15 -1.61 20.40
C GLU A 159 10.78 -0.92 19.19
N ASP A 160 11.21 0.32 19.38
CA ASP A 160 11.85 1.14 18.34
C ASP A 160 11.06 1.18 17.01
N ALA A 161 9.74 1.31 17.08
CA ALA A 161 8.91 1.38 15.89
C ALA A 161 9.08 2.72 15.16
N THR A 162 9.22 2.64 13.82
CA THR A 162 9.34 3.79 12.93
C THR A 162 8.33 3.72 11.78
N LEU A 163 8.02 4.88 11.19
CA LEU A 163 7.15 4.96 10.03
C LEU A 163 7.94 4.71 8.74
N LEU A 164 7.55 3.72 7.94
CA LEU A 164 8.20 3.36 6.67
C LEU A 164 8.35 4.54 5.68
N LEU A 165 7.46 5.53 5.74
CA LEU A 165 7.47 6.68 4.83
C LEU A 165 8.52 7.76 5.16
N LEU A 166 9.17 7.68 6.32
CA LEU A 166 10.29 8.56 6.70
C LEU A 166 11.61 7.92 6.31
N THR A 167 12.64 8.71 6.07
CA THR A 167 14.01 8.19 5.93
C THR A 167 14.57 7.77 7.29
N GLU A 168 15.59 6.93 7.33
CA GLU A 168 16.22 6.50 8.59
C GLU A 168 16.81 7.67 9.39
N GLU A 169 17.32 8.69 8.69
CA GLU A 169 17.89 9.90 9.28
C GLU A 169 16.83 10.79 9.96
N THR A 170 15.61 10.77 9.47
CA THR A 170 14.50 11.60 9.96
C THR A 170 13.54 10.85 10.88
N ALA A 171 13.60 9.53 10.90
CA ALA A 171 12.71 8.70 11.69
C ALA A 171 13.19 8.61 13.15
N THR A 172 12.38 9.09 14.07
CA THR A 172 12.63 8.87 15.51
C THR A 172 11.87 7.63 15.96
N PRO A 173 12.55 6.59 16.45
CA PRO A 173 11.91 5.37 16.94
C PRO A 173 11.17 5.63 18.25
N ASN A 174 10.00 5.00 18.39
CA ASN A 174 9.18 5.04 19.60
C ASN A 174 8.64 3.66 19.92
N ASP A 175 8.47 3.40 21.22
CA ASP A 175 7.89 2.17 21.72
C ASP A 175 6.36 2.26 21.76
N ALA A 176 5.72 1.10 21.79
CA ALA A 176 4.28 0.96 22.01
C ALA A 176 3.98 -0.22 22.95
N GLN A 177 3.16 0.01 23.95
CA GLN A 177 2.58 -1.04 24.80
C GLN A 177 1.06 -0.77 24.89
N LEU A 178 0.32 -1.28 23.93
CA LEU A 178 -1.12 -1.03 23.81
C LEU A 178 -1.89 -2.31 24.10
N THR A 179 -2.87 -2.20 24.96
CA THR A 179 -3.85 -3.24 25.27
C THR A 179 -5.26 -2.68 25.07
N ALA A 180 -6.29 -3.50 25.32
CA ALA A 180 -7.67 -3.03 25.25
C ALA A 180 -7.88 -1.74 26.06
N GLY A 181 -8.49 -0.75 25.44
CA GLY A 181 -8.70 0.58 26.03
C GLY A 181 -8.34 1.70 25.05
N THR A 182 -8.21 2.91 25.56
CA THR A 182 -7.91 4.10 24.77
C THR A 182 -6.62 4.77 25.22
N LEU A 183 -5.74 5.06 24.26
CA LEU A 183 -4.61 5.95 24.43
C LEU A 183 -4.95 7.33 23.87
N VAL A 184 -4.93 8.35 24.72
CA VAL A 184 -5.07 9.76 24.31
C VAL A 184 -3.68 10.38 24.23
N ILE A 185 -3.34 10.91 23.05
CA ILE A 185 -2.04 11.53 22.77
C ILE A 185 -2.22 13.03 22.60
N THR A 186 -1.56 13.80 23.46
CA THR A 186 -1.56 15.28 23.43
C THR A 186 -0.21 15.83 22.96
N GLY A 187 -0.15 17.10 22.68
CA GLY A 187 1.07 17.83 22.26
C GLY A 187 0.75 18.88 21.21
N SER A 188 1.75 19.72 20.90
CA SER A 188 1.62 20.77 19.92
C SER A 188 1.53 20.24 18.47
N ASN A 189 1.18 21.10 17.53
CA ASN A 189 1.29 20.79 16.12
C ASN A 189 2.77 20.52 15.76
N MET A 190 3.00 19.62 14.80
CA MET A 190 4.33 19.20 14.35
C MET A 190 5.15 18.36 15.36
N SER A 191 4.64 18.09 16.58
CA SER A 191 5.37 17.34 17.62
C SER A 191 5.54 15.83 17.34
N GLY A 192 4.82 15.28 16.35
CA GLY A 192 4.96 13.87 15.98
C GLY A 192 3.73 12.98 16.24
N LYS A 193 2.64 13.48 16.86
CA LYS A 193 1.42 12.73 17.17
C LYS A 193 0.86 11.90 16.02
N THR A 194 0.56 12.57 14.90
CA THR A 194 0.03 11.95 13.69
C THR A 194 1.01 10.94 13.08
N THR A 195 2.31 11.26 13.13
CA THR A 195 3.38 10.37 12.63
C THR A 195 3.45 9.09 13.43
N TYR A 196 3.38 9.16 14.77
CA TYR A 196 3.35 8.00 15.63
C TYR A 196 2.11 7.13 15.39
N MET A 197 0.93 7.74 15.30
CA MET A 197 -0.31 7.02 15.00
C MET A 197 -0.24 6.31 13.64
N ARG A 198 0.28 6.98 12.60
CA ARG A 198 0.52 6.37 11.29
C ARG A 198 1.55 5.25 11.34
N CYS A 199 2.58 5.37 12.17
CA CYS A 199 3.57 4.32 12.40
C CYS A 199 2.89 3.04 12.88
N LEU A 200 2.03 3.13 13.90
CA LEU A 200 1.28 1.97 14.43
C LEU A 200 0.39 1.33 13.35
N GLY A 201 -0.39 2.16 12.65
CA GLY A 201 -1.32 1.68 11.62
C GLY A 201 -0.62 1.06 10.41
N ALA A 202 0.44 1.70 9.91
CA ALA A 202 1.19 1.22 8.75
C ALA A 202 1.90 -0.10 9.05
N ASN A 203 2.56 -0.22 10.22
CA ASN A 203 3.21 -1.46 10.63
C ASN A 203 2.19 -2.58 10.87
N ALA A 204 1.01 -2.31 11.42
CA ALA A 204 -0.05 -3.30 11.53
C ALA A 204 -0.53 -3.81 10.17
N VAL A 205 -0.72 -2.91 9.19
CA VAL A 205 -1.12 -3.29 7.82
C VAL A 205 -0.01 -4.10 7.14
N LEU A 206 1.26 -3.71 7.27
CA LEU A 206 2.40 -4.47 6.76
C LEU A 206 2.45 -5.87 7.38
N ALA A 207 2.26 -5.97 8.70
CA ALA A 207 2.19 -7.24 9.43
C ALA A 207 1.12 -8.17 8.84
N TYR A 208 -0.09 -7.67 8.65
CA TYR A 208 -1.20 -8.46 8.09
C TYR A 208 -1.00 -8.82 6.62
N ALA A 209 -0.22 -8.03 5.88
CA ALA A 209 0.19 -8.37 4.52
C ALA A 209 1.30 -9.42 4.44
N GLY A 210 1.88 -9.84 5.60
CA GLY A 210 3.00 -10.77 5.66
C GLY A 210 4.37 -10.14 5.38
N ALA A 211 4.46 -8.82 5.44
CA ALA A 211 5.72 -8.08 5.28
C ALA A 211 6.50 -7.97 6.59
N PRO A 212 7.81 -7.72 6.54
CA PRO A 212 8.52 -7.19 7.69
C PRO A 212 7.99 -5.81 8.06
N VAL A 213 8.12 -5.44 9.33
CA VAL A 213 7.73 -4.15 9.89
C VAL A 213 8.97 -3.35 10.32
N CYS A 214 8.84 -2.03 10.38
CA CYS A 214 9.93 -1.14 10.76
C CYS A 214 9.98 -1.00 12.29
N ALA A 215 10.53 -1.98 12.96
CA ALA A 215 10.69 -2.04 14.42
C ALA A 215 11.78 -3.05 14.80
N ARG A 216 12.32 -2.96 16.02
CA ARG A 216 13.22 -3.95 16.59
C ARG A 216 12.46 -5.20 17.03
N SER A 217 11.29 -5.03 17.63
CA SER A 217 10.33 -6.09 17.94
C SER A 217 8.91 -5.59 17.65
N PHE A 218 8.03 -6.50 17.22
CA PHE A 218 6.63 -6.15 16.94
C PHE A 218 5.75 -7.37 17.16
N THR A 219 4.83 -7.26 18.12
CA THR A 219 3.84 -8.30 18.42
C THR A 219 2.47 -7.70 18.44
N LEU A 220 1.51 -8.31 17.73
CA LEU A 220 0.14 -7.81 17.70
C LEU A 220 -0.87 -8.94 17.59
N THR A 221 -2.08 -8.69 18.11
CA THR A 221 -3.26 -9.53 17.84
C THR A 221 -3.80 -9.21 16.43
N PRO A 222 -4.31 -10.19 15.68
CA PRO A 222 -5.04 -9.90 14.45
C PRO A 222 -6.27 -9.04 14.74
N MET A 223 -6.29 -7.80 14.22
CA MET A 223 -7.32 -6.79 14.47
C MET A 223 -7.80 -6.16 13.16
N ALA A 224 -9.07 -5.78 13.11
CA ALA A 224 -9.56 -4.91 12.04
C ALA A 224 -9.08 -3.48 12.27
N VAL A 225 -8.37 -2.90 11.30
CA VAL A 225 -7.81 -1.54 11.37
C VAL A 225 -8.82 -0.54 10.84
N TYR A 226 -9.19 0.43 11.68
CA TYR A 226 -10.05 1.56 11.33
C TYR A 226 -9.33 2.88 11.58
N THR A 227 -9.40 3.79 10.61
CA THR A 227 -8.72 5.08 10.72
C THR A 227 -9.64 6.25 10.42
N SER A 228 -9.43 7.35 11.13
CA SER A 228 -9.94 8.68 10.83
C SER A 228 -8.76 9.65 10.88
N ILE A 229 -7.95 9.65 9.81
CA ILE A 229 -6.73 10.45 9.69
C ILE A 229 -6.84 11.29 8.41
N GLN A 230 -6.58 12.60 8.52
CA GLN A 230 -6.60 13.56 7.41
C GLN A 230 -7.82 13.40 6.48
N ILE A 231 -8.97 13.80 6.98
CA ILE A 231 -10.17 13.87 6.16
C ILE A 231 -10.10 15.17 5.35
N SER A 232 -10.07 15.05 4.02
CA SER A 232 -10.23 16.19 3.11
C SER A 232 -11.72 16.46 2.87
N ASP A 233 -12.06 17.71 2.61
CA ASP A 233 -13.38 18.08 2.12
C ASP A 233 -13.66 17.38 0.79
N ASP A 234 -14.79 16.71 0.69
CA ASP A 234 -15.31 16.27 -0.59
C ASP A 234 -16.20 17.39 -1.17
N LEU A 235 -15.54 18.35 -1.81
CA LEU A 235 -16.22 19.50 -2.45
C LEU A 235 -17.19 19.06 -3.54
N ALA A 236 -16.91 17.91 -4.19
CA ALA A 236 -17.79 17.37 -5.23
C ALA A 236 -19.05 16.72 -4.64
N GLY A 237 -18.95 16.13 -3.43
CA GLY A 237 -20.08 15.52 -2.72
C GLY A 237 -20.85 16.47 -1.78
N GLY A 238 -20.41 17.73 -1.61
CA GLY A 238 -21.03 18.69 -0.69
C GLY A 238 -21.02 18.27 0.78
N ILE A 239 -20.11 17.37 1.16
CA ILE A 239 -19.98 16.82 2.51
C ILE A 239 -18.88 17.59 3.25
N SER A 240 -19.22 18.24 4.37
CA SER A 240 -18.22 18.84 5.24
C SER A 240 -17.30 17.80 5.87
N THR A 241 -16.04 18.18 6.16
CA THR A 241 -15.07 17.32 6.87
C THR A 241 -15.63 16.74 8.16
N PHE A 242 -16.36 17.53 8.94
CA PHE A 242 -17.01 17.10 10.18
C PHE A 242 -18.03 15.98 9.95
N TYR A 243 -18.91 16.12 8.94
CA TYR A 243 -19.91 15.09 8.65
C TYR A 243 -19.26 13.80 8.12
N ALA A 244 -18.22 13.92 7.29
CA ALA A 244 -17.45 12.75 6.82
C ALA A 244 -16.79 12.00 7.99
N GLU A 245 -16.27 12.72 8.98
CA GLU A 245 -15.70 12.16 10.20
C GLU A 245 -16.75 11.44 11.04
N LEU A 246 -17.93 12.06 11.26
CA LEU A 246 -19.06 11.42 11.94
C LEU A 246 -19.44 10.09 11.28
N LEU A 247 -19.52 10.04 9.95
CA LEU A 247 -19.82 8.81 9.23
C LEU A 247 -18.75 7.72 9.43
N ARG A 248 -17.47 8.09 9.52
CA ARG A 248 -16.38 7.15 9.81
C ARG A 248 -16.48 6.61 11.23
N ILE A 249 -16.68 7.46 12.22
CA ILE A 249 -16.86 7.05 13.61
C ILE A 249 -18.12 6.17 13.76
N LYS A 250 -19.22 6.51 13.08
CA LYS A 250 -20.41 5.65 13.02
C LYS A 250 -20.08 4.24 12.47
N LYS A 251 -19.26 4.14 11.41
CA LYS A 251 -18.83 2.82 10.88
C LYS A 251 -18.02 2.04 11.92
N MET A 252 -17.13 2.69 12.66
CA MET A 252 -16.36 2.07 13.73
C MET A 252 -17.29 1.52 14.82
N MET A 253 -18.29 2.31 15.27
CA MET A 253 -19.29 1.91 16.26
C MET A 253 -20.17 0.76 15.75
N VAL A 254 -20.54 0.73 14.48
CA VAL A 254 -21.30 -0.38 13.89
C VAL A 254 -20.49 -1.66 13.87
N TYR A 255 -19.21 -1.58 13.50
CA TYR A 255 -18.34 -2.76 13.47
C TYR A 255 -18.03 -3.27 14.88
N SER A 256 -17.84 -2.39 15.86
CA SER A 256 -17.53 -2.78 17.23
C SER A 256 -18.60 -3.69 17.87
N LYS A 257 -19.86 -3.58 17.43
CA LYS A 257 -20.94 -4.48 17.85
C LYS A 257 -20.70 -5.96 17.51
N ARG A 258 -19.75 -6.25 16.62
CA ARG A 258 -19.38 -7.63 16.27
C ARG A 258 -18.51 -8.31 17.32
N GLY A 259 -18.01 -7.57 18.32
CA GLY A 259 -17.13 -8.09 19.36
C GLY A 259 -15.76 -8.60 18.89
N LYS A 260 -15.38 -8.30 17.64
CA LYS A 260 -14.08 -8.72 17.07
C LYS A 260 -12.98 -7.72 17.40
N PRO A 261 -11.72 -8.18 17.55
CA PRO A 261 -10.60 -7.29 17.83
C PRO A 261 -10.45 -6.16 16.82
N MET A 262 -10.25 -4.93 17.32
CA MET A 262 -10.11 -3.71 16.52
C MET A 262 -8.92 -2.87 16.95
N LEU A 263 -8.25 -2.27 15.96
CA LEU A 263 -7.32 -1.15 16.12
C LEU A 263 -7.97 0.10 15.52
N ILE A 264 -8.25 1.09 16.34
CA ILE A 264 -8.93 2.33 15.96
C ILE A 264 -7.95 3.49 16.12
N LEU A 265 -7.73 4.26 15.04
CA LEU A 265 -6.79 5.36 14.99
C LEU A 265 -7.53 6.64 14.55
N ILE A 266 -7.65 7.61 15.45
CA ILE A 266 -8.39 8.86 15.21
C ILE A 266 -7.46 10.06 15.44
N ASP A 267 -7.19 10.81 14.38
CA ASP A 267 -6.34 11.99 14.41
C ASP A 267 -7.18 13.27 14.53
N GLU A 268 -6.95 14.05 15.59
CA GLU A 268 -7.65 15.30 15.90
C GLU A 268 -9.18 15.18 15.82
N ILE A 269 -9.75 14.39 16.74
CA ILE A 269 -11.18 14.04 16.75
C ILE A 269 -12.09 15.29 16.68
N PHE A 270 -13.01 15.32 15.70
CA PHE A 270 -14.01 16.36 15.46
C PHE A 270 -13.46 17.76 15.22
N ARG A 271 -12.38 17.87 14.47
CA ARG A 271 -11.70 19.13 14.15
C ARG A 271 -12.61 20.18 13.47
N GLY A 272 -13.64 19.79 12.76
CA GLY A 272 -14.46 20.65 11.89
C GLY A 272 -15.65 21.34 12.59
N THR A 273 -15.71 21.40 13.95
CA THR A 273 -16.81 22.04 14.69
C THR A 273 -16.31 22.98 15.80
N ASN A 274 -17.21 23.70 16.46
CA ASN A 274 -16.85 24.57 17.58
C ASN A 274 -16.28 23.77 18.77
N SER A 275 -15.52 24.42 19.66
CA SER A 275 -14.78 23.74 20.72
C SER A 275 -15.68 23.04 21.75
N ALA A 276 -16.82 23.62 22.11
CA ALA A 276 -17.71 23.05 23.10
C ALA A 276 -18.39 21.75 22.61
N ASP A 277 -18.96 21.80 21.41
CA ASP A 277 -19.59 20.63 20.77
C ASP A 277 -18.56 19.53 20.44
N ARG A 278 -17.33 19.94 20.04
CA ARG A 278 -16.21 19.03 19.79
C ARG A 278 -15.88 18.20 21.03
N ILE A 279 -15.67 18.84 22.18
CA ILE A 279 -15.31 18.16 23.43
C ILE A 279 -16.41 17.18 23.85
N VAL A 280 -17.69 17.61 23.84
CA VAL A 280 -18.83 16.76 24.18
C VAL A 280 -18.91 15.55 23.23
N GLY A 281 -18.83 15.78 21.94
CA GLY A 281 -18.87 14.71 20.92
C GLY A 281 -17.70 13.75 21.05
N ALA A 282 -16.48 14.27 21.25
CA ALA A 282 -15.26 13.48 21.39
C ALA A 282 -15.30 12.59 22.65
N ARG A 283 -15.73 13.15 23.79
CA ARG A 283 -15.93 12.38 25.04
C ARG A 283 -16.85 11.18 24.83
N GLU A 284 -18.01 11.42 24.22
CA GLU A 284 -18.99 10.37 23.98
C GLU A 284 -18.47 9.33 22.95
N ALA A 285 -17.79 9.76 21.90
CA ALA A 285 -17.17 8.86 20.92
C ALA A 285 -16.09 7.98 21.57
N ILE A 286 -15.18 8.55 22.35
CA ILE A 286 -14.14 7.82 23.08
C ILE A 286 -14.78 6.81 24.04
N ARG A 287 -15.78 7.25 24.84
CA ARG A 287 -16.49 6.35 25.76
C ARG A 287 -17.07 5.13 25.07
N ARG A 288 -17.67 5.32 23.88
CA ARG A 288 -18.29 4.23 23.10
C ARG A 288 -17.28 3.35 22.36
N LEU A 289 -16.09 3.87 22.05
CA LEU A 289 -15.02 3.14 21.36
C LEU A 289 -13.98 2.54 22.31
N THR A 290 -14.03 2.85 23.60
CA THR A 290 -13.21 2.23 24.63
C THR A 290 -13.86 0.90 25.05
N LEU A 291 -13.44 -0.18 24.40
CA LEU A 291 -14.06 -1.50 24.49
C LEU A 291 -13.03 -2.57 24.87
N PRO A 292 -13.43 -3.67 25.53
CA PRO A 292 -12.51 -4.75 25.91
C PRO A 292 -11.90 -5.49 24.71
N HIS A 293 -12.46 -5.31 23.52
CA HIS A 293 -11.97 -5.89 22.26
C HIS A 293 -11.39 -4.84 21.30
N ALA A 294 -11.12 -3.62 21.77
CA ALA A 294 -10.55 -2.56 20.92
C ALA A 294 -9.35 -1.89 21.58
N ILE A 295 -8.33 -1.60 20.76
CA ILE A 295 -7.29 -0.63 21.05
C ILE A 295 -7.67 0.63 20.28
N THR A 296 -7.92 1.73 21.00
CA THR A 296 -8.25 3.02 20.42
C THR A 296 -7.13 4.01 20.70
N VAL A 297 -6.59 4.64 19.66
CA VAL A 297 -5.60 5.71 19.78
C VAL A 297 -6.21 6.99 19.23
N VAL A 298 -6.23 8.03 20.04
CA VAL A 298 -6.80 9.34 19.70
C VAL A 298 -5.77 10.43 19.90
N THR A 299 -5.50 11.24 18.90
CA THR A 299 -4.74 12.47 19.08
C THR A 299 -5.69 13.65 19.27
N THR A 300 -5.30 14.59 20.10
CA THR A 300 -6.13 15.78 20.40
C THR A 300 -5.28 16.94 20.94
N HIS A 301 -5.82 18.14 20.81
CA HIS A 301 -5.35 19.34 21.52
C HIS A 301 -6.23 19.67 22.73
N ASP A 302 -7.35 18.97 22.90
CA ASP A 302 -8.30 19.22 24.00
C ASP A 302 -7.86 18.42 25.23
N PHE A 303 -7.28 19.10 26.20
CA PHE A 303 -6.76 18.48 27.43
C PHE A 303 -7.85 17.85 28.32
N GLU A 304 -9.10 18.30 28.18
CA GLU A 304 -10.26 17.77 28.90
C GLU A 304 -10.51 16.29 28.58
N LEU A 305 -10.06 15.81 27.40
CA LEU A 305 -10.18 14.40 27.03
C LEU A 305 -9.21 13.51 27.81
N CYS A 306 -8.13 14.07 28.36
CA CYS A 306 -7.19 13.35 29.23
C CYS A 306 -7.81 12.98 30.58
N ASP A 307 -8.85 13.70 31.02
CA ASP A 307 -9.46 13.48 32.32
C ASP A 307 -10.50 12.33 32.32
N LEU A 308 -10.80 11.73 31.16
CA LEU A 308 -11.73 10.60 31.04
C LEU A 308 -11.30 9.39 31.88
N GLY A 309 -10.00 9.20 32.11
CA GLY A 309 -9.49 8.16 33.01
C GLY A 309 -9.96 8.32 34.47
N ARG A 310 -10.18 9.54 34.91
CA ARG A 310 -10.72 9.85 36.26
C ARG A 310 -12.20 9.49 36.39
N GLU A 311 -12.91 9.35 35.28
CA GLU A 311 -14.32 8.96 35.21
C GLU A 311 -14.52 7.44 35.15
N GLY A 312 -13.47 6.66 35.38
CA GLY A 312 -13.50 5.20 35.34
C GLY A 312 -13.50 4.57 33.93
N ILE A 313 -13.22 5.37 32.90
CA ILE A 313 -13.03 4.86 31.54
C ILE A 313 -11.55 4.41 31.40
N PRO A 314 -11.25 3.22 30.85
CA PRO A 314 -9.87 2.76 30.67
C PRO A 314 -9.12 3.58 29.60
N VAL A 315 -8.70 4.78 29.98
CA VAL A 315 -7.95 5.74 29.19
C VAL A 315 -6.58 5.92 29.82
N THR A 316 -5.54 5.78 28.99
CA THR A 316 -4.16 6.14 29.30
C THR A 316 -3.78 7.40 28.52
N ASN A 317 -2.89 8.21 29.08
CA ASN A 317 -2.43 9.44 28.43
C ASN A 317 -0.97 9.35 28.06
N ALA A 318 -0.64 9.87 26.89
CA ALA A 318 0.72 10.12 26.44
C ALA A 318 0.83 11.50 25.79
N HIS A 319 2.05 11.98 25.62
CA HIS A 319 2.28 13.26 24.97
C HIS A 319 3.59 13.30 24.22
N PHE A 320 3.65 14.24 23.30
CA PHE A 320 4.86 14.75 22.69
C PHE A 320 5.05 16.18 23.14
N GLU A 321 6.29 16.58 23.44
CA GLU A 321 6.61 17.92 23.88
C GLU A 321 7.67 18.56 22.97
N GLU A 322 7.68 19.87 22.97
CA GLU A 322 8.68 20.71 22.34
C GLU A 322 9.71 21.19 23.37
N HIS A 323 10.91 21.45 22.90
CA HIS A 323 12.00 22.07 23.66
C HIS A 323 12.34 23.43 23.05
N TYR A 324 12.77 24.37 23.87
CA TYR A 324 13.08 25.72 23.44
C TYR A 324 14.57 25.95 23.64
N GLU A 325 15.28 26.33 22.55
CA GLU A 325 16.66 26.77 22.59
C GLU A 325 16.77 28.17 21.99
N GLY A 326 16.84 29.21 22.84
CA GLY A 326 16.75 30.60 22.41
C GLY A 326 15.46 30.85 21.64
N ASP A 327 15.55 31.31 20.41
CA ASP A 327 14.39 31.60 19.53
C ASP A 327 13.94 30.38 18.66
N LYS A 328 14.46 29.17 18.91
CA LYS A 328 14.14 28.00 18.12
C LYS A 328 13.29 27.04 18.93
N ILE A 329 12.26 26.48 18.24
CA ILE A 329 11.48 25.37 18.75
C ILE A 329 12.09 24.08 18.17
N LEU A 330 12.44 23.16 19.04
CA LEU A 330 12.98 21.85 18.70
C LEU A 330 12.02 20.77 19.12
N PHE A 331 11.91 19.73 18.31
CA PHE A 331 11.10 18.53 18.58
C PHE A 331 12.01 17.32 18.60
N ASP A 332 11.99 16.56 19.66
CA ASP A 332 12.71 15.28 19.76
C ASP A 332 11.89 14.10 19.24
N PHE A 333 10.60 14.32 18.97
CA PHE A 333 9.66 13.32 18.46
C PHE A 333 9.57 12.06 19.33
N LYS A 334 9.84 12.17 20.63
CA LYS A 334 9.76 11.08 21.61
C LYS A 334 8.43 11.13 22.37
N MET A 335 7.72 10.00 22.38
CA MET A 335 6.50 9.87 23.17
C MET A 335 6.82 9.67 24.66
N ARG A 336 6.10 10.38 25.53
CA ARG A 336 6.20 10.32 26.97
C ARG A 336 4.87 9.98 27.61
N ALA A 337 4.89 9.35 28.78
CA ALA A 337 3.68 9.04 29.53
C ALA A 337 3.08 10.29 30.18
N GLY A 338 1.75 10.31 30.33
CA GLY A 338 1.01 11.42 30.92
C GLY A 338 0.52 12.44 29.88
N ARG A 339 -0.18 13.49 30.36
CA ARG A 339 -0.68 14.57 29.49
C ARG A 339 0.41 15.63 29.26
N CYS A 340 0.35 16.32 28.14
CA CYS A 340 1.19 17.48 27.91
C CYS A 340 0.87 18.64 28.86
N HIS A 341 1.90 19.29 29.38
CA HIS A 341 1.77 20.45 30.27
C HIS A 341 2.14 21.78 29.60
N THR A 342 2.77 21.72 28.41
CA THR A 342 3.22 22.89 27.68
C THR A 342 2.17 23.36 26.66
N THR A 343 1.99 24.67 26.57
CA THR A 343 1.21 25.33 25.51
C THR A 343 2.14 26.28 24.77
N ASN A 344 2.48 25.96 23.54
CA ASN A 344 3.44 26.75 22.74
C ASN A 344 2.82 28.02 22.12
N ALA A 345 1.49 28.14 22.11
CA ALA A 345 0.83 29.25 21.41
C ALA A 345 1.24 30.62 21.96
N GLN A 346 1.33 30.78 23.28
CA GLN A 346 1.74 32.03 23.90
C GLN A 346 3.21 32.38 23.57
N TYR A 347 4.09 31.38 23.58
CA TYR A 347 5.48 31.55 23.24
C TYR A 347 5.66 32.01 21.77
N LEU A 348 4.98 31.33 20.85
CA LEU A 348 4.97 31.69 19.43
C LEU A 348 4.41 33.08 19.18
N LEU A 349 3.37 33.48 19.90
CA LEU A 349 2.80 34.83 19.79
C LEU A 349 3.78 35.90 20.29
N ARG A 350 4.57 35.62 21.35
CA ARG A 350 5.65 36.50 21.81
C ARG A 350 6.79 36.61 20.78
N MET A 351 7.25 35.46 20.27
CA MET A 351 8.29 35.44 19.23
C MET A 351 7.90 36.19 17.96
N ALA A 352 6.62 36.10 17.58
CA ALA A 352 6.07 36.81 16.43
C ALA A 352 5.86 38.31 16.70
N GLY A 353 6.14 38.82 17.92
CA GLY A 353 5.90 40.18 18.30
C GLY A 353 4.42 40.58 18.40
N ILE A 354 3.52 39.58 18.47
CA ILE A 354 2.08 39.80 18.55
C ILE A 354 1.64 40.01 20.02
N MET A 355 2.37 39.43 20.97
CA MET A 355 2.20 39.67 22.40
C MET A 355 3.43 40.42 22.94
N GLY A 356 3.21 41.47 23.71
CA GLY A 356 4.26 42.15 24.47
C GLY A 356 4.89 41.22 25.54
N GLU A 357 6.06 41.62 26.01
CA GLU A 357 6.80 40.91 27.08
C GLU A 357 5.94 40.67 28.34
#